data_619c1a0a08135b3525322c93073c36db
#
_entry.id   619c1a0a08135b3525322c93073c36db
#
_cell.length_a   1.000
_cell.length_b   1.000
_cell.length_c   1.000
_cell.angle_alpha   90.00
_cell.angle_beta   90.00
_cell.angle_gamma   90.00
#
_symmetry.space_group_name_H-M   'P 1'
#
loop_
_entity.id
_entity.type
_entity.pdbx_description
1 polymer ?
#
loop_
_entity_poly.entity_id
_entity_poly.type
_entity_poly.pdbx_seq_one_letter_code
_entity_poly.pdbx_strand_id
1 'polypeptide(L)'
;LSALNEYNLMSEIPNETEKYIDALTAKMNISEDILASKSQYVDFTKSLIVQDILHGITPHRATLTRNPINFQKDEILIWPFVGVVLYEEVVRRQSVGASRGISVRVASGIYYRVGAFKGEPLVTSSLQPKYSGSLIITNKNVYFYSVQKSIRLPYGKILSFVPFEDGIGIQPDRMNAKTIYIKGLDGRFAFNVVSNIQNINN
;
A
#
# COMPACT_ATOMS: atom_id res chain seq x y z
N LEU A 1 18.58 3.08 -1.69
CA LEU A 1 19.45 2.39 -2.67
C LEU A 1 19.98 1.07 -2.11
N SER A 2 20.38 0.96 -0.80
CA SER A 2 20.88 -0.29 -0.23
C SER A 2 19.80 -1.39 -0.10
N ALA A 3 18.55 -1.03 0.15
CA ALA A 3 17.44 -1.97 0.28
C ALA A 3 17.00 -2.59 -1.06
N LEU A 4 17.19 -1.88 -2.16
CA LEU A 4 16.98 -2.42 -3.53
C LEU A 4 18.05 -3.42 -3.91
N ASN A 5 19.29 -3.27 -3.38
CA ASN A 5 20.37 -4.20 -3.65
C ASN A 5 20.20 -5.57 -2.98
N GLU A 6 19.48 -5.69 -1.87
CA GLU A 6 19.28 -6.99 -1.23
C GLU A 6 18.33 -7.92 -2.01
N TYR A 7 17.33 -7.37 -2.70
CA TYR A 7 16.48 -8.18 -3.60
C TYR A 7 17.12 -8.39 -4.98
N ASN A 8 17.93 -7.43 -5.46
CA ASN A 8 18.75 -7.61 -6.66
C ASN A 8 19.95 -8.53 -6.46
N LEU A 9 20.31 -8.84 -5.21
CA LEU A 9 21.34 -9.81 -4.84
C LEU A 9 20.79 -11.23 -4.62
N MET A 10 19.49 -11.45 -4.70
CA MET A 10 18.96 -12.79 -4.88
C MET A 10 19.41 -13.25 -6.27
N SER A 11 20.44 -14.09 -6.28
CA SER A 11 20.86 -14.87 -7.44
C SER A 11 19.59 -15.37 -8.14
N GLU A 12 19.51 -15.13 -9.44
CA GLU A 12 18.45 -15.65 -10.31
C GLU A 12 18.11 -17.09 -9.89
N ILE A 13 16.85 -17.35 -9.53
CA ILE A 13 16.43 -18.69 -9.13
C ILE A 13 16.49 -19.56 -10.38
N PRO A 14 17.34 -20.58 -10.42
CA PRO A 14 17.42 -21.43 -11.61
C PRO A 14 16.07 -22.11 -11.85
N ASN A 15 15.64 -22.17 -13.10
CA ASN A 15 14.39 -22.86 -13.52
C ASN A 15 14.34 -24.33 -13.03
N GLU A 16 15.50 -24.95 -12.82
CA GLU A 16 15.62 -26.30 -12.28
C GLU A 16 15.19 -26.38 -10.81
N THR A 17 15.40 -25.31 -10.02
CA THR A 17 15.00 -25.26 -8.61
C THR A 17 13.48 -25.28 -8.47
N GLU A 18 12.76 -24.53 -9.30
CA GLU A 18 11.31 -24.56 -9.31
C GLU A 18 10.79 -25.95 -9.68
N LYS A 19 11.24 -26.51 -10.79
CA LYS A 19 10.86 -27.87 -11.23
C LYS A 19 11.16 -28.94 -10.17
N TYR A 20 12.27 -28.78 -9.44
CA TYR A 20 12.64 -29.71 -8.37
C TYR A 20 11.68 -29.61 -7.17
N ILE A 21 11.31 -28.38 -6.77
CA ILE A 21 10.34 -28.17 -5.69
C ILE A 21 8.97 -28.71 -6.09
N ASP A 22 8.50 -28.46 -7.32
CA ASP A 22 7.22 -28.98 -7.83
C ASP A 22 7.21 -30.50 -7.86
N ALA A 23 8.30 -31.13 -8.32
CA ALA A 23 8.43 -32.58 -8.34
C ALA A 23 8.44 -33.19 -6.93
N LEU A 24 9.11 -32.53 -5.96
CA LEU A 24 9.12 -32.97 -4.56
C LEU A 24 7.74 -32.85 -3.92
N THR A 25 7.07 -31.73 -4.09
CA THR A 25 5.74 -31.48 -3.51
C THR A 25 4.71 -32.45 -4.08
N ALA A 26 4.75 -32.73 -5.38
CA ALA A 26 3.91 -33.73 -6.03
C ALA A 26 4.23 -35.15 -5.48
N LYS A 27 5.49 -35.52 -5.37
CA LYS A 27 5.91 -36.84 -4.84
C LYS A 27 5.51 -37.04 -3.39
N MET A 28 5.56 -35.98 -2.58
CA MET A 28 5.18 -36.00 -1.16
C MET A 28 3.68 -35.80 -0.95
N ASN A 29 2.91 -35.58 -2.00
CA ASN A 29 1.47 -35.27 -1.97
C ASN A 29 1.11 -34.14 -0.99
N ILE A 30 1.93 -33.06 -0.99
CA ILE A 30 1.73 -31.90 -0.14
C ILE A 30 0.71 -30.98 -0.81
N SER A 31 -0.39 -30.66 -0.13
CA SER A 31 -1.37 -29.74 -0.66
C SER A 31 -0.85 -28.31 -0.73
N GLU A 32 -1.34 -27.53 -1.71
CA GLU A 32 -0.99 -26.12 -1.89
C GLU A 32 -1.31 -25.26 -0.64
N ASP A 33 -2.38 -25.59 0.10
CA ASP A 33 -2.73 -24.89 1.33
C ASP A 33 -1.65 -25.06 2.41
N ILE A 34 -1.05 -26.24 2.51
CA ILE A 34 0.06 -26.49 3.44
C ILE A 34 1.29 -25.70 3.03
N LEU A 35 1.60 -25.66 1.74
CA LEU A 35 2.73 -24.89 1.22
C LEU A 35 2.52 -23.39 1.45
N ALA A 36 1.34 -22.86 1.12
CA ALA A 36 0.98 -21.48 1.32
C ALA A 36 1.02 -21.03 2.79
N SER A 37 0.94 -21.98 3.74
CA SER A 37 1.10 -21.72 5.17
C SER A 37 2.55 -21.55 5.62
N LYS A 38 3.54 -21.92 4.79
CA LYS A 38 4.98 -21.87 5.13
C LYS A 38 5.60 -20.59 4.59
N SER A 39 6.16 -19.79 5.51
CA SER A 39 6.77 -18.49 5.15
C SER A 39 7.86 -18.63 4.07
N GLN A 40 8.71 -19.65 4.17
CA GLN A 40 9.79 -19.88 3.21
C GLN A 40 9.26 -20.14 1.79
N TYR A 41 8.14 -20.87 1.66
CA TYR A 41 7.51 -21.11 0.37
C TYR A 41 6.86 -19.83 -0.19
N VAL A 42 6.23 -19.05 0.67
CA VAL A 42 5.68 -17.75 0.31
C VAL A 42 6.78 -16.81 -0.17
N ASP A 43 7.91 -16.75 0.52
CA ASP A 43 9.04 -15.89 0.15
C ASP A 43 9.70 -16.37 -1.15
N PHE A 44 9.82 -17.67 -1.36
CA PHE A 44 10.25 -18.26 -2.62
C PHE A 44 9.31 -17.88 -3.77
N THR A 45 7.99 -18.02 -3.58
CA THR A 45 6.99 -17.65 -4.57
C THR A 45 7.03 -16.16 -4.90
N LYS A 46 7.20 -15.29 -3.90
CA LYS A 46 7.39 -13.84 -4.13
C LYS A 46 8.63 -13.56 -4.99
N SER A 47 9.73 -14.26 -4.73
CA SER A 47 10.96 -14.09 -5.51
C SER A 47 10.77 -14.50 -6.97
N LEU A 48 10.07 -15.63 -7.22
CA LEU A 48 9.71 -16.05 -8.58
C LEU A 48 8.81 -15.05 -9.28
N ILE A 49 7.83 -14.46 -8.58
CA ILE A 49 6.95 -13.42 -9.15
C ILE A 49 7.76 -12.20 -9.60
N VAL A 50 8.69 -11.73 -8.76
CA VAL A 50 9.55 -10.59 -9.15
C VAL A 50 10.42 -10.95 -10.34
N GLN A 51 11.01 -12.15 -10.36
CA GLN A 51 11.82 -12.64 -11.48
C GLN A 51 11.02 -12.74 -12.78
N ASP A 52 9.81 -13.32 -12.75
CA ASP A 52 8.91 -13.38 -13.90
C ASP A 52 8.66 -11.98 -14.48
N ILE A 53 8.29 -11.02 -13.60
CA ILE A 53 8.03 -9.64 -14.02
C ILE A 53 9.26 -8.97 -14.64
N LEU A 54 10.44 -9.17 -14.06
CA LEU A 54 11.69 -8.61 -14.61
C LEU A 54 12.03 -9.17 -16.00
N HIS A 55 11.62 -10.40 -16.27
CA HIS A 55 11.78 -11.05 -17.58
C HIS A 55 10.62 -10.79 -18.56
N GLY A 56 9.65 -9.94 -18.20
CA GLY A 56 8.48 -9.65 -19.02
C GLY A 56 7.46 -10.80 -19.06
N ILE A 57 7.53 -11.73 -18.12
CA ILE A 57 6.60 -12.86 -17.99
C ILE A 57 5.51 -12.48 -17.00
N THR A 58 4.25 -12.66 -17.41
CA THR A 58 3.12 -12.45 -16.51
C THR A 58 3.04 -13.60 -15.50
N PRO A 59 3.20 -13.35 -14.19
CA PRO A 59 3.13 -14.42 -13.20
C PRO A 59 1.68 -14.92 -13.02
N HIS A 60 1.53 -16.24 -12.90
CA HIS A 60 0.26 -16.93 -12.63
C HIS A 60 0.36 -17.78 -11.35
N ARG A 61 0.97 -17.20 -10.29
CA ARG A 61 1.34 -17.95 -9.08
C ARG A 61 0.48 -17.65 -7.88
N ALA A 62 -0.37 -16.64 -7.96
CA ALA A 62 -1.22 -16.23 -6.85
C ALA A 62 -2.67 -16.62 -7.09
N THR A 63 -3.34 -17.04 -6.02
CA THR A 63 -4.77 -17.36 -6.02
C THR A 63 -5.50 -16.53 -4.96
N LEU A 64 -6.77 -16.28 -5.19
CA LEU A 64 -7.69 -15.69 -4.22
C LEU A 64 -8.77 -16.71 -3.91
N THR A 65 -8.84 -17.15 -2.66
CA THR A 65 -9.91 -18.06 -2.20
C THR A 65 -11.30 -17.44 -2.41
N ARG A 66 -11.40 -16.12 -2.27
CA ARG A 66 -12.61 -15.36 -2.56
C ARG A 66 -12.21 -14.06 -3.25
N ASN A 67 -12.57 -13.88 -4.50
CA ASN A 67 -12.32 -12.63 -5.22
C ASN A 67 -13.48 -11.65 -4.97
N PRO A 68 -13.26 -10.56 -4.20
CA PRO A 68 -14.29 -9.56 -3.94
C PRO A 68 -14.41 -8.52 -5.08
N ILE A 69 -13.58 -8.61 -6.13
CA ILE A 69 -13.44 -7.61 -7.18
C ILE A 69 -13.71 -8.26 -8.54
N ASN A 70 -14.51 -7.62 -9.37
CA ASN A 70 -14.64 -7.99 -10.76
C ASN A 70 -13.46 -7.43 -11.54
N PHE A 71 -12.55 -8.28 -11.96
CA PHE A 71 -11.43 -7.90 -12.81
C PHE A 71 -11.90 -7.51 -14.21
N GLN A 72 -11.16 -6.64 -14.85
CA GLN A 72 -11.38 -6.29 -16.25
C GLN A 72 -11.01 -7.47 -17.16
N LYS A 73 -11.43 -7.39 -18.42
CA LYS A 73 -11.01 -8.36 -19.43
C LYS A 73 -9.48 -8.39 -19.50
N ASP A 74 -8.90 -9.57 -19.53
CA ASP A 74 -7.45 -9.81 -19.60
C ASP A 74 -6.66 -9.18 -18.41
N GLU A 75 -7.33 -9.00 -17.29
CA GLU A 75 -6.71 -8.56 -16.05
C GLU A 75 -6.34 -9.78 -15.20
N ILE A 76 -5.05 -9.86 -14.84
CA ILE A 76 -4.45 -11.00 -14.19
C ILE A 76 -4.03 -10.61 -12.78
N LEU A 77 -4.37 -11.45 -11.80
CA LEU A 77 -3.91 -11.30 -10.43
C LEU A 77 -2.41 -11.55 -10.34
N ILE A 78 -1.68 -10.61 -9.77
CA ILE A 78 -0.25 -10.77 -9.47
C ILE A 78 -0.06 -11.18 -8.01
N TRP A 79 -0.64 -10.42 -7.07
CA TRP A 79 -0.55 -10.75 -5.65
C TRP A 79 -1.65 -10.11 -4.81
N PRO A 80 -2.25 -10.85 -3.86
CA PRO A 80 -3.15 -10.31 -2.85
C PRO A 80 -2.44 -10.17 -1.50
N PHE A 81 -2.56 -9.02 -0.86
CA PHE A 81 -2.22 -8.83 0.54
C PHE A 81 -3.50 -8.73 1.35
N VAL A 82 -3.70 -9.65 2.27
CA VAL A 82 -4.90 -9.73 3.13
C VAL A 82 -4.58 -9.21 4.52
N GLY A 83 -5.55 -8.56 5.17
CA GLY A 83 -5.37 -8.04 6.52
C GLY A 83 -4.59 -6.73 6.59
N VAL A 84 -4.48 -6.01 5.47
CA VAL A 84 -3.82 -4.70 5.42
C VAL A 84 -4.75 -3.60 5.93
N VAL A 85 -4.15 -2.48 6.34
CA VAL A 85 -4.87 -1.31 6.83
C VAL A 85 -4.53 -0.10 5.98
N LEU A 86 -5.57 0.56 5.48
CA LEU A 86 -5.45 1.86 4.83
C LEU A 86 -5.43 2.96 5.88
N TYR A 87 -4.42 3.84 5.79
CA TYR A 87 -4.24 5.01 6.63
C TYR A 87 -4.55 6.28 5.84
N GLU A 88 -5.14 7.24 6.52
CA GLU A 88 -5.35 8.58 5.98
C GLU A 88 -4.58 9.62 6.81
N GLU A 89 -4.04 10.61 6.12
CA GLU A 89 -3.43 11.75 6.77
C GLU A 89 -4.52 12.66 7.33
N VAL A 90 -4.52 12.85 8.65
CA VAL A 90 -5.39 13.76 9.37
C VAL A 90 -4.58 15.00 9.76
N VAL A 91 -4.95 16.12 9.17
CA VAL A 91 -4.37 17.43 9.49
C VAL A 91 -5.18 18.09 10.58
N ARG A 92 -4.60 18.29 11.74
CA ARG A 92 -5.19 19.04 12.85
C ARG A 92 -4.59 20.44 12.87
N ARG A 93 -5.46 21.44 12.82
CA ARG A 93 -5.08 22.85 13.00
C ARG A 93 -5.51 23.26 14.39
N GLN A 94 -4.57 23.59 15.25
CA GLN A 94 -4.83 24.16 16.56
C GLN A 94 -4.30 25.58 16.57
N SER A 95 -5.13 26.53 17.02
CA SER A 95 -4.66 27.88 17.29
C SER A 95 -4.14 27.91 18.72
N VAL A 96 -2.81 27.98 18.87
CA VAL A 96 -2.15 28.15 20.15
C VAL A 96 -1.88 29.63 20.34
N GLY A 97 -2.55 30.25 21.29
CA GLY A 97 -2.35 31.66 21.57
C GLY A 97 -3.06 32.07 22.85
N ALA A 98 -2.48 33.03 23.55
CA ALA A 98 -3.10 33.65 24.72
C ALA A 98 -3.94 34.85 24.31
N SER A 99 -5.22 34.85 24.64
CA SER A 99 -6.07 36.02 24.53
C SER A 99 -5.84 36.92 25.73
N ARG A 100 -5.12 38.03 25.57
CA ARG A 100 -5.07 39.10 26.55
C ARG A 100 -6.03 40.18 26.09
N GLY A 101 -7.16 40.31 26.73
CA GLY A 101 -8.12 41.35 26.50
C GLY A 101 -8.62 42.00 27.79
N ILE A 102 -8.70 43.30 27.82
CA ILE A 102 -9.30 44.06 28.91
C ILE A 102 -10.75 44.32 28.52
N SER A 103 -11.70 43.92 29.36
CA SER A 103 -13.09 44.26 29.20
C SER A 103 -13.36 45.58 29.90
N VAL A 104 -13.71 46.60 29.15
CA VAL A 104 -14.11 47.93 29.68
C VAL A 104 -15.59 48.04 29.71
N ARG A 105 -16.15 48.35 30.86
CA ARG A 105 -17.57 48.61 31.01
C ARG A 105 -17.90 50.01 30.48
N VAL A 106 -18.68 50.11 29.41
CA VAL A 106 -19.03 51.39 28.78
C VAL A 106 -20.41 51.87 29.19
N ALA A 107 -21.31 51.01 29.65
CA ALA A 107 -22.62 51.37 30.23
C ALA A 107 -23.12 50.22 31.12
N SER A 108 -24.24 50.43 31.84
CA SER A 108 -24.82 49.37 32.67
C SER A 108 -25.24 48.18 31.80
N GLY A 109 -24.56 47.06 31.97
CA GLY A 109 -24.80 45.80 31.23
C GLY A 109 -24.06 45.70 29.87
N ILE A 110 -23.28 46.71 29.46
CA ILE A 110 -22.55 46.69 28.17
C ILE A 110 -21.05 46.69 28.45
N TYR A 111 -20.37 45.61 27.97
CA TYR A 111 -18.92 45.46 28.05
C TYR A 111 -18.32 45.47 26.65
N TYR A 112 -17.32 46.30 26.44
CA TYR A 112 -16.53 46.28 25.21
C TYR A 112 -15.19 45.58 25.47
N ARG A 113 -14.91 44.56 24.74
CA ARG A 113 -13.67 43.82 24.88
C ARG A 113 -12.67 44.24 23.81
N VAL A 114 -11.62 44.92 24.22
CA VAL A 114 -10.49 45.28 23.36
C VAL A 114 -9.37 44.30 23.63
N GLY A 115 -8.98 43.54 22.64
CA GLY A 115 -7.84 42.61 22.74
C GLY A 115 -7.43 42.09 21.36
N ALA A 116 -6.14 42.01 21.15
CA ALA A 116 -5.59 41.38 19.97
C ALA A 116 -5.35 39.90 20.28
N PHE A 117 -5.91 39.02 19.47
CA PHE A 117 -5.57 37.60 19.49
C PHE A 117 -4.30 37.42 18.63
N LYS A 118 -3.15 37.13 19.26
CA LYS A 118 -1.95 36.65 18.59
C LYS A 118 -1.87 35.15 18.79
N GLY A 119 -2.45 34.38 17.88
CA GLY A 119 -2.31 32.94 17.83
C GLY A 119 -1.58 32.52 16.56
N GLU A 120 -0.56 31.72 16.70
CA GLU A 120 0.03 31.04 15.55
C GLU A 120 -0.71 29.73 15.30
N PRO A 121 -1.11 29.41 14.05
CA PRO A 121 -1.73 28.14 13.74
C PRO A 121 -0.67 27.02 13.81
N LEU A 122 -0.78 26.15 14.81
CA LEU A 122 -0.02 24.92 14.84
C LEU A 122 -0.71 23.90 13.96
N VAL A 123 -0.07 23.53 12.85
CA VAL A 123 -0.55 22.50 11.92
C VAL A 123 0.20 21.21 12.22
N THR A 124 -0.51 20.22 12.73
CA THR A 124 0.05 18.88 12.98
C THR A 124 -0.61 17.89 12.05
N SER A 125 0.18 17.11 11.31
CA SER A 125 -0.33 16.00 10.52
C SER A 125 0.00 14.66 11.18
N SER A 126 -0.91 13.72 11.13
CA SER A 126 -0.71 12.36 11.63
C SER A 126 -1.43 11.36 10.73
N LEU A 127 -0.78 10.20 10.51
CA LEU A 127 -1.42 9.07 9.83
C LEU A 127 -2.30 8.32 10.82
N GLN A 128 -3.57 8.12 10.45
CA GLN A 128 -4.53 7.38 11.27
C GLN A 128 -5.10 6.19 10.51
N PRO A 129 -5.24 5.00 11.14
CA PRO A 129 -5.88 3.85 10.54
C PRO A 129 -7.35 4.15 10.28
N LYS A 130 -7.85 3.78 9.09
CA LYS A 130 -9.23 4.03 8.68
C LYS A 130 -9.99 2.78 8.29
N TYR A 131 -9.41 1.96 7.42
CA TYR A 131 -10.11 0.81 6.87
C TYR A 131 -9.20 -0.39 6.86
N SER A 132 -9.68 -1.51 7.42
CA SER A 132 -9.02 -2.81 7.28
C SER A 132 -9.59 -3.54 6.06
N GLY A 133 -8.71 -4.18 5.28
CA GLY A 133 -9.12 -4.83 4.04
C GLY A 133 -8.01 -5.62 3.36
N SER A 134 -8.02 -5.61 2.05
CA SER A 134 -7.03 -6.28 1.21
C SER A 134 -6.49 -5.32 0.15
N LEU A 135 -5.19 -5.39 -0.11
CA LEU A 135 -4.56 -4.78 -1.27
C LEU A 135 -4.36 -5.86 -2.33
N ILE A 136 -4.91 -5.65 -3.52
CA ILE A 136 -4.84 -6.61 -4.62
C ILE A 136 -4.09 -5.94 -5.77
N ILE A 137 -2.98 -6.54 -6.17
CA ILE A 137 -2.15 -6.09 -7.28
C ILE A 137 -2.46 -6.98 -8.49
N THR A 138 -2.79 -6.35 -9.60
CA THR A 138 -2.99 -6.99 -10.90
C THR A 138 -2.02 -6.43 -11.93
N ASN A 139 -2.01 -6.98 -13.13
CA ASN A 139 -1.22 -6.40 -14.24
C ASN A 139 -1.73 -5.03 -14.71
N LYS A 140 -2.98 -4.65 -14.42
CA LYS A 140 -3.60 -3.39 -14.89
C LYS A 140 -3.85 -2.36 -13.81
N ASN A 141 -4.16 -2.80 -12.60
CA ASN A 141 -4.62 -1.94 -11.53
C ASN A 141 -4.06 -2.35 -10.17
N VAL A 142 -4.06 -1.40 -9.26
CA VAL A 142 -3.93 -1.64 -7.82
C VAL A 142 -5.29 -1.41 -7.19
N TYR A 143 -5.80 -2.38 -6.42
CA TYR A 143 -7.07 -2.28 -5.72
C TYR A 143 -6.84 -2.29 -4.21
N PHE A 144 -7.53 -1.41 -3.51
CA PHE A 144 -7.81 -1.61 -2.09
C PHE A 144 -9.27 -1.95 -1.94
N TYR A 145 -9.57 -3.02 -1.23
CA TYR A 145 -10.94 -3.47 -0.96
C TYR A 145 -11.16 -3.66 0.53
N SER A 146 -12.24 -3.07 1.03
CA SER A 146 -12.81 -3.34 2.35
C SER A 146 -14.35 -3.28 2.25
N VAL A 147 -15.03 -3.72 3.30
CA VAL A 147 -16.51 -3.63 3.35
C VAL A 147 -17.01 -2.18 3.24
N GLN A 148 -16.21 -1.22 3.73
CA GLN A 148 -16.59 0.20 3.80
C GLN A 148 -16.01 1.05 2.67
N LYS A 149 -14.93 0.59 2.04
CA LYS A 149 -14.18 1.38 1.07
C LYS A 149 -13.54 0.51 -0.01
N SER A 150 -13.80 0.86 -1.25
CA SER A 150 -13.11 0.26 -2.40
C SER A 150 -12.45 1.34 -3.23
N ILE A 151 -11.21 1.10 -3.63
CA ILE A 151 -10.40 2.00 -4.46
C ILE A 151 -9.85 1.16 -5.61
N ARG A 152 -9.93 1.67 -6.84
CA ARG A 152 -9.25 1.15 -8.02
C ARG A 152 -8.34 2.23 -8.57
N LEU A 153 -7.08 1.90 -8.73
CA LEU A 153 -6.05 2.79 -9.27
C LEU A 153 -5.37 2.11 -10.47
N PRO A 154 -5.73 2.50 -11.70
CA PRO A 154 -4.97 2.12 -12.88
C PRO A 154 -3.55 2.66 -12.79
N TYR A 155 -2.53 1.90 -13.25
CA TYR A 155 -1.14 2.35 -13.15
C TYR A 155 -0.90 3.69 -13.84
N GLY A 156 -1.55 3.97 -14.98
CA GLY A 156 -1.48 5.26 -15.68
C GLY A 156 -2.10 6.45 -14.91
N LYS A 157 -2.68 6.21 -13.74
CA LYS A 157 -3.21 7.26 -12.82
C LYS A 157 -2.47 7.28 -11.49
N ILE A 158 -1.30 6.70 -11.43
CA ILE A 158 -0.41 6.70 -10.26
C ILE A 158 0.85 7.48 -10.63
N LEU A 159 1.15 8.52 -9.87
CA LEU A 159 2.34 9.35 -10.07
C LEU A 159 3.58 8.65 -9.52
N SER A 160 3.49 8.07 -8.34
CA SER A 160 4.62 7.41 -7.69
C SER A 160 4.19 6.43 -6.61
N PHE A 161 5.11 5.50 -6.31
CA PHE A 161 5.04 4.61 -5.16
C PHE A 161 6.16 4.93 -4.18
N VAL A 162 5.88 4.83 -2.89
CA VAL A 162 6.86 5.05 -1.82
C VAL A 162 6.88 3.79 -0.94
N PRO A 163 8.01 3.05 -0.91
CA PRO A 163 8.12 1.86 -0.06
C PRO A 163 8.33 2.23 1.40
N PHE A 164 7.69 1.47 2.28
CA PHE A 164 7.95 1.42 3.72
C PHE A 164 8.30 -0.03 4.08
N GLU A 165 8.87 -0.24 5.24
CA GLU A 165 9.19 -1.59 5.70
C GLU A 165 7.93 -2.46 5.82
N ASP A 166 6.87 -1.90 6.41
CA ASP A 166 5.58 -2.55 6.70
C ASP A 166 4.45 -2.11 5.77
N GLY A 167 4.75 -1.50 4.61
CA GLY A 167 3.70 -0.94 3.78
C GLY A 167 4.15 -0.24 2.50
N ILE A 168 3.18 0.39 1.83
CA ILE A 168 3.39 1.15 0.61
C ILE A 168 2.55 2.44 0.62
N GLY A 169 3.17 3.54 0.17
CA GLY A 169 2.48 4.78 -0.16
C GLY A 169 2.20 4.85 -1.65
N ILE A 170 1.01 5.21 -2.04
CA ILE A 170 0.59 5.37 -3.43
C ILE A 170 0.16 6.82 -3.62
N GLN A 171 0.84 7.54 -4.50
CA GLN A 171 0.49 8.91 -4.86
C GLN A 171 -0.33 8.88 -6.15
N PRO A 172 -1.64 9.18 -6.12
CA PRO A 172 -2.43 9.28 -7.33
C PRO A 172 -2.02 10.50 -8.17
N ASP A 173 -2.04 10.35 -9.50
CA ASP A 173 -1.82 11.44 -10.46
C ASP A 173 -3.10 12.27 -10.62
N ARG A 174 -3.40 13.05 -9.60
CA ARG A 174 -4.54 13.97 -9.57
C ARG A 174 -4.20 15.17 -8.70
N MET A 175 -4.55 16.35 -9.17
CA MET A 175 -4.34 17.60 -8.43
C MET A 175 -4.97 17.50 -7.02
N ASN A 176 -4.19 17.86 -6.00
CA ASN A 176 -4.56 17.80 -4.58
C ASN A 176 -4.92 16.39 -4.05
N ALA A 177 -4.57 15.32 -4.77
CA ALA A 177 -4.74 13.98 -4.23
C ALA A 177 -3.78 13.75 -3.05
N LYS A 178 -4.33 13.20 -1.97
CA LYS A 178 -3.52 12.75 -0.84
C LYS A 178 -2.90 11.41 -1.14
N THR A 179 -1.70 11.19 -0.62
CA THR A 179 -1.06 9.88 -0.66
C THR A 179 -1.91 8.87 0.11
N ILE A 180 -2.11 7.71 -0.48
CA ILE A 180 -2.79 6.57 0.13
C ILE A 180 -1.72 5.71 0.78
N TYR A 181 -1.78 5.54 2.09
CA TYR A 181 -0.83 4.72 2.83
C TYR A 181 -1.49 3.40 3.20
N ILE A 182 -0.87 2.28 2.85
CA ILE A 182 -1.35 0.94 3.15
C ILE A 182 -0.27 0.22 3.91
N LYS A 183 -0.58 -0.25 5.13
CA LYS A 183 0.33 -0.94 6.04
C LYS A 183 -0.14 -2.35 6.35
N GLY A 184 0.77 -3.16 6.91
CA GLY A 184 0.52 -4.56 7.24
C GLY A 184 0.85 -5.50 6.06
N LEU A 185 1.82 -5.10 5.24
CA LEU A 185 2.29 -5.89 4.11
C LEU A 185 3.81 -5.78 3.96
N ASP A 186 4.39 -6.70 3.22
CA ASP A 186 5.79 -6.63 2.78
C ASP A 186 5.93 -5.50 1.74
N GLY A 187 6.36 -4.33 2.24
CA GLY A 187 6.47 -3.13 1.42
C GLY A 187 7.53 -3.22 0.34
N ARG A 188 8.62 -3.98 0.58
CA ARG A 188 9.69 -4.17 -0.41
C ARG A 188 9.19 -5.00 -1.58
N PHE A 189 8.56 -6.13 -1.29
CA PHE A 189 7.97 -6.97 -2.33
C PHE A 189 6.89 -6.22 -3.12
N ALA A 190 5.95 -5.56 -2.44
CA ALA A 190 4.91 -4.76 -3.09
C ALA A 190 5.51 -3.69 -4.02
N PHE A 191 6.53 -2.97 -3.56
CA PHE A 191 7.21 -1.94 -4.35
C PHE A 191 7.92 -2.52 -5.57
N ASN A 192 8.65 -3.63 -5.42
CA ASN A 192 9.30 -4.29 -6.54
C ASN A 192 8.31 -4.73 -7.63
N VAL A 193 7.17 -5.30 -7.22
CA VAL A 193 6.11 -5.70 -8.15
C VAL A 193 5.57 -4.48 -8.91
N VAL A 194 5.08 -3.46 -8.20
CA VAL A 194 4.39 -2.33 -8.84
C VAL A 194 5.33 -1.45 -9.67
N SER A 195 6.61 -1.36 -9.30
CA SER A 195 7.60 -0.56 -10.03
C SER A 195 8.05 -1.20 -11.34
N ASN A 196 7.96 -2.53 -11.44
CA ASN A 196 8.39 -3.28 -12.62
C ASN A 196 7.22 -3.82 -13.46
N ILE A 197 5.97 -3.58 -13.04
CA ILE A 197 4.77 -4.14 -13.68
C ILE A 197 4.65 -3.80 -15.17
N GLN A 198 5.27 -2.70 -15.60
CA GLN A 198 5.25 -2.28 -17.01
C GLN A 198 5.99 -3.26 -17.91
N ASN A 199 6.94 -4.04 -17.39
CA ASN A 199 7.68 -5.02 -18.17
C ASN A 199 6.79 -6.10 -18.77
N ILE A 200 5.69 -6.43 -18.11
CA ILE A 200 4.71 -7.45 -18.57
C ILE A 200 3.56 -6.86 -19.39
N ASN A 201 3.49 -5.55 -19.53
CA ASN A 201 2.43 -4.85 -20.28
C ASN A 201 2.92 -4.26 -21.62
N ASN A 202 4.19 -4.49 -21.95
CA ASN A 202 4.81 -4.08 -23.22
C ASN A 202 4.76 -5.28 -24.23
#